data_a4d80062b5340aec438b0821b8adf40d
#
_entry.id   a4d80062b5340aec438b0821b8adf40d
#
_cell.length_a   1.000
_cell.length_b   1.000
_cell.length_c   1.000
_cell.angle_alpha   90.00
_cell.angle_beta   90.00
_cell.angle_gamma   90.00
#
_symmetry.space_group_name_H-M   'P 1'
#
loop_
_entity.id
_entity.type
_entity.pdbx_description
1 polymer ?
#
loop_
_entity_poly.entity_id
_entity_poly.type
_entity_poly.pdbx_seq_one_letter_code
_entity_poly.pdbx_strand_id
1 'polypeptide(L)'
;INRDKKQLLLVLGGPNKYYSYDRNNLEKIFENLKNLAKKYDLQIIIIPSMRTPINTIEHASSFFDKETIIVKNVDKKAYLSALSISEFLVITCDSTSMISEAALTGKPIYVAQIQSKKDDYRFRQFRKLFTKLNIIRNLEDKLEVWNYEKLDETNRVANIIKKKIYCHF
;
A
#
# COMPACT_ATOMS: atom_id res chain seq x y z
N ILE A 1 -10.00 8.82 14.44
CA ILE A 1 -8.52 8.83 14.32
C ILE A 1 -7.96 9.41 15.62
N ASN A 2 -7.11 8.63 16.27
CA ASN A 2 -6.36 9.12 17.41
C ASN A 2 -5.23 10.03 16.91
N ARG A 3 -5.27 11.32 17.28
CA ARG A 3 -4.28 12.30 16.84
C ARG A 3 -2.95 12.22 17.61
N ASP A 4 -2.94 11.52 18.73
CA ASP A 4 -1.74 11.35 19.56
C ASP A 4 -0.86 10.18 19.08
N LYS A 5 -1.39 9.32 18.20
CA LYS A 5 -0.67 8.19 17.63
C LYS A 5 -0.34 8.42 16.14
N LYS A 6 0.85 7.99 15.72
CA LYS A 6 1.18 7.87 14.30
C LYS A 6 0.33 6.76 13.66
N GLN A 7 0.09 6.88 12.35
CA GLN A 7 -0.81 5.98 11.63
C GLN A 7 -0.02 4.99 10.78
N LEU A 8 -0.42 3.71 10.84
CA LEU A 8 0.03 2.62 9.98
C LEU A 8 -1.13 2.24 9.04
N LEU A 9 -1.01 2.57 7.77
CA LEU A 9 -2.04 2.28 6.78
C LEU A 9 -1.82 0.92 6.13
N LEU A 10 -2.85 0.08 6.10
CA LEU A 10 -2.94 -1.07 5.20
C LEU A 10 -3.91 -0.78 4.07
N VAL A 11 -3.43 -0.81 2.83
CA VAL A 11 -4.27 -0.81 1.63
C VAL A 11 -4.41 -2.22 1.11
N LEU A 12 -5.64 -2.75 1.15
CA LEU A 12 -5.96 -4.08 0.65
C LEU A 12 -6.31 -4.00 -0.84
N GLY A 13 -5.57 -4.71 -1.65
CA GLY A 13 -5.94 -4.99 -3.03
C GLY A 13 -7.10 -5.96 -3.13
N GLY A 14 -7.02 -6.95 -4.00
CA GLY A 14 -8.04 -7.98 -4.12
C GLY A 14 -7.62 -9.10 -5.07
N PRO A 15 -8.34 -10.19 -5.07
CA PRO A 15 -8.00 -11.34 -5.90
C PRO A 15 -7.97 -10.96 -7.38
N ASN A 16 -7.09 -11.59 -8.10
CA ASN A 16 -6.97 -11.49 -9.55
C ASN A 16 -6.49 -12.81 -10.13
N LYS A 17 -6.15 -12.85 -11.43
CA LYS A 17 -5.71 -14.10 -12.06
C LYS A 17 -4.39 -14.66 -11.50
N TYR A 18 -3.61 -13.86 -10.77
CA TYR A 18 -2.31 -14.24 -10.19
C TYR A 18 -2.37 -14.50 -8.69
N TYR A 19 -3.23 -13.82 -7.96
CA TYR A 19 -3.27 -13.81 -6.49
C TYR A 19 -4.63 -14.26 -5.97
N SER A 20 -4.63 -15.03 -4.89
CA SER A 20 -5.82 -15.36 -4.10
C SER A 20 -5.73 -14.70 -2.73
N TYR A 21 -6.87 -14.29 -2.23
CA TYR A 21 -7.01 -13.73 -0.90
C TYR A 21 -7.57 -14.81 0.04
N ASP A 22 -6.74 -15.79 0.36
CA ASP A 22 -7.11 -16.78 1.34
C ASP A 22 -6.89 -16.26 2.77
N ARG A 23 -7.66 -16.84 3.69
CA ARG A 23 -7.70 -16.41 5.08
C ARG A 23 -6.33 -16.52 5.76
N ASN A 24 -5.61 -17.60 5.56
CA ASN A 24 -4.33 -17.86 6.21
C ASN A 24 -3.25 -16.84 5.80
N ASN A 25 -3.22 -16.47 4.52
CA ASN A 25 -2.30 -15.43 4.03
C ASN A 25 -2.63 -14.06 4.62
N LEU A 26 -3.91 -13.73 4.71
CA LEU A 26 -4.35 -12.45 5.29
C LEU A 26 -4.06 -12.38 6.79
N GLU A 27 -4.30 -13.46 7.55
CA GLU A 27 -4.03 -13.50 8.98
C GLU A 27 -2.55 -13.27 9.30
N LYS A 28 -1.63 -13.82 8.51
CA LYS A 28 -0.18 -13.54 8.68
C LYS A 28 0.14 -12.05 8.52
N ILE A 29 -0.49 -11.39 7.55
CA ILE A 29 -0.32 -9.95 7.35
C ILE A 29 -0.92 -9.18 8.54
N PHE A 30 -2.12 -9.55 8.96
CA PHE A 30 -2.82 -8.89 10.06
C PHE A 30 -2.09 -9.04 11.40
N GLU A 31 -1.58 -10.25 11.71
CA GLU A 31 -0.74 -10.49 12.89
C GLU A 31 0.52 -9.63 12.88
N ASN A 32 1.21 -9.58 11.73
CA ASN A 32 2.40 -8.76 11.61
C ASN A 32 2.08 -7.27 11.86
N LEU A 33 0.99 -6.76 11.28
CA LEU A 33 0.55 -5.38 11.50
C LEU A 33 0.20 -5.10 12.97
N LYS A 34 -0.47 -6.03 13.67
CA LYS A 34 -0.75 -5.88 15.11
C LYS A 34 0.54 -5.81 15.92
N ASN A 35 1.49 -6.68 15.62
CA ASN A 35 2.79 -6.69 16.30
C ASN A 35 3.57 -5.39 16.07
N LEU A 36 3.60 -4.90 14.82
CA LEU A 36 4.23 -3.64 14.47
C LEU A 36 3.53 -2.46 15.14
N ALA A 37 2.20 -2.41 15.10
CA ALA A 37 1.42 -1.35 15.73
C ALA A 37 1.65 -1.30 17.25
N LYS A 38 1.70 -2.45 17.92
CA LYS A 38 2.03 -2.55 19.34
C LYS A 38 3.47 -2.12 19.62
N LYS A 39 4.43 -2.57 18.81
CA LYS A 39 5.86 -2.29 18.99
C LYS A 39 6.21 -0.80 18.85
N TYR A 40 5.53 -0.10 17.93
CA TYR A 40 5.80 1.30 17.59
C TYR A 40 4.74 2.29 18.06
N ASP A 41 3.77 1.83 18.84
CA ASP A 41 2.62 2.61 19.33
C ASP A 41 1.86 3.33 18.19
N LEU A 42 1.41 2.54 17.20
CA LEU A 42 0.73 3.04 16.01
C LEU A 42 -0.76 2.70 16.04
N GLN A 43 -1.58 3.57 15.44
CA GLN A 43 -2.97 3.24 15.12
C GLN A 43 -3.05 2.65 13.70
N ILE A 44 -3.72 1.50 13.56
CA ILE A 44 -3.91 0.86 12.26
C ILE A 44 -5.12 1.48 11.55
N ILE A 45 -4.95 1.77 10.26
CA ILE A 45 -6.03 2.13 9.33
C ILE A 45 -6.05 1.09 8.21
N ILE A 46 -7.20 0.50 7.92
CA ILE A 46 -7.37 -0.47 6.83
C ILE A 46 -8.35 0.08 5.80
N ILE A 47 -7.90 0.13 4.55
CA ILE A 47 -8.70 0.61 3.42
C ILE A 47 -8.78 -0.45 2.33
N PRO A 48 -9.99 -0.81 1.88
CA PRO A 48 -10.18 -1.72 0.76
C PRO A 48 -10.04 -0.99 -0.58
N SER A 49 -9.64 -1.75 -1.60
CA SER A 49 -9.75 -1.36 -3.01
C SER A 49 -11.08 -1.83 -3.61
N MET A 50 -11.36 -1.39 -4.85
CA MET A 50 -12.51 -1.86 -5.63
C MET A 50 -12.57 -3.39 -5.81
N ARG A 51 -11.43 -4.07 -5.71
CA ARG A 51 -11.33 -5.53 -5.89
C ARG A 51 -11.36 -6.31 -4.58
N THR A 52 -11.36 -5.62 -3.45
CA THR A 52 -11.35 -6.27 -2.12
C THR A 52 -12.71 -6.92 -1.86
N PRO A 53 -12.79 -8.24 -1.67
CA PRO A 53 -14.05 -8.91 -1.38
C PRO A 53 -14.62 -8.49 -0.02
N ILE A 54 -15.94 -8.45 0.10
CA ILE A 54 -16.61 -8.06 1.34
C ILE A 54 -16.22 -8.96 2.51
N ASN A 55 -16.10 -10.27 2.28
CA ASN A 55 -15.68 -11.23 3.30
C ASN A 55 -14.24 -10.96 3.82
N THR A 56 -13.37 -10.35 3.02
CA THR A 56 -12.04 -9.92 3.47
C THR A 56 -12.15 -8.76 4.45
N ILE A 57 -13.07 -7.83 4.21
CA ILE A 57 -13.33 -6.68 5.11
C ILE A 57 -13.98 -7.16 6.40
N GLU A 58 -14.95 -8.07 6.31
CA GLU A 58 -15.59 -8.70 7.47
C GLU A 58 -14.58 -9.46 8.31
N HIS A 59 -13.68 -10.21 7.65
CA HIS A 59 -12.59 -10.90 8.34
C HIS A 59 -11.66 -9.91 9.05
N ALA A 60 -11.21 -8.84 8.41
CA ALA A 60 -10.43 -7.81 9.07
C ALA A 60 -11.18 -7.21 10.27
N SER A 61 -12.49 -6.94 10.12
CA SER A 61 -13.32 -6.38 11.19
C SER A 61 -13.49 -7.32 12.40
N SER A 62 -13.42 -8.63 12.17
CA SER A 62 -13.45 -9.62 13.26
C SER A 62 -12.09 -9.88 13.89
N PHE A 63 -11.01 -9.63 13.15
CA PHE A 63 -9.63 -9.88 13.57
C PHE A 63 -9.04 -8.76 14.43
N PHE A 64 -9.32 -7.51 14.06
CA PHE A 64 -8.80 -6.33 14.75
C PHE A 64 -9.75 -5.83 15.83
N ASP A 65 -9.19 -5.11 16.80
CA ASP A 65 -9.95 -4.47 17.87
C ASP A 65 -10.60 -3.15 17.42
N LYS A 66 -11.32 -2.52 18.36
CA LYS A 66 -12.06 -1.26 18.13
C LYS A 66 -11.15 -0.04 17.92
N GLU A 67 -9.87 -0.12 18.25
CA GLU A 67 -8.91 0.96 18.02
C GLU A 67 -8.46 1.02 16.55
N THR A 68 -8.61 -0.07 15.81
CA THR A 68 -8.32 -0.15 14.39
C THR A 68 -9.44 0.49 13.57
N ILE A 69 -9.07 1.40 12.69
CA ILE A 69 -10.02 2.04 11.78
C ILE A 69 -10.14 1.20 10.50
N ILE A 70 -11.31 0.66 10.25
CA ILE A 70 -11.58 -0.13 9.04
C ILE A 70 -12.63 0.58 8.21
N VAL A 71 -12.22 1.04 7.02
CA VAL A 71 -13.15 1.61 6.03
C VAL A 71 -13.86 0.45 5.34
N LYS A 72 -15.19 0.39 5.49
CA LYS A 72 -15.99 -0.75 4.98
C LYS A 72 -16.30 -0.65 3.50
N ASN A 73 -16.45 0.57 2.99
CA ASN A 73 -16.77 0.83 1.60
C ASN A 73 -15.62 1.53 0.90
N VAL A 74 -15.49 1.30 -0.40
CA VAL A 74 -14.48 1.99 -1.20
C VAL A 74 -14.80 3.48 -1.26
N ASP A 75 -13.92 4.30 -0.74
CA ASP A 75 -14.04 5.76 -0.72
C ASP A 75 -12.71 6.40 -1.12
N LYS A 76 -12.71 7.10 -2.24
CA LYS A 76 -11.51 7.78 -2.75
C LYS A 76 -11.01 8.88 -1.81
N LYS A 77 -11.91 9.60 -1.13
CA LYS A 77 -11.52 10.66 -0.18
C LYS A 77 -10.87 10.03 1.05
N ALA A 78 -11.46 8.96 1.59
CA ALA A 78 -10.88 8.22 2.71
C ALA A 78 -9.50 7.65 2.35
N TYR A 79 -9.33 7.08 1.15
CA TYR A 79 -8.06 6.58 0.65
C TYR A 79 -6.98 7.67 0.57
N LEU A 80 -7.27 8.80 -0.08
CA LEU A 80 -6.31 9.90 -0.21
C LEU A 80 -5.99 10.54 1.15
N SER A 81 -6.99 10.67 2.02
CA SER A 81 -6.79 11.17 3.38
C SER A 81 -5.89 10.24 4.20
N ALA A 82 -6.12 8.93 4.13
CA ALA A 82 -5.30 7.96 4.84
C ALA A 82 -3.86 7.93 4.33
N LEU A 83 -3.64 8.01 3.01
CA LEU A 83 -2.29 8.16 2.43
C LEU A 83 -1.59 9.43 2.96
N SER A 84 -2.35 10.54 3.10
CA SER A 84 -1.81 11.82 3.57
C SER A 84 -1.41 11.79 5.04
N ILE A 85 -2.24 11.21 5.92
CA ILE A 85 -2.02 11.25 7.38
C ILE A 85 -1.12 10.15 7.92
N SER A 86 -1.00 9.03 7.20
CA SER A 86 -0.22 7.87 7.69
C SER A 86 1.28 8.09 7.59
N GLU A 87 2.02 7.62 8.59
CA GLU A 87 3.48 7.64 8.63
C GLU A 87 4.07 6.50 7.80
N PHE A 88 3.47 5.32 7.89
CA PHE A 88 3.90 4.11 7.19
C PHE A 88 2.76 3.57 6.33
N LEU A 89 3.10 3.17 5.11
CA LEU A 89 2.15 2.64 4.14
C LEU A 89 2.45 1.16 3.89
N VAL A 90 1.47 0.30 4.09
CA VAL A 90 1.55 -1.12 3.75
C VAL A 90 0.55 -1.40 2.64
N ILE A 91 1.01 -1.99 1.55
CA ILE A 91 0.17 -2.27 0.37
C ILE A 91 0.36 -3.72 -0.03
N THR A 92 -0.71 -4.43 -0.32
CA THR A 92 -0.64 -5.80 -0.79
C THR A 92 -0.03 -5.88 -2.20
N CYS A 93 0.78 -6.90 -2.44
CA CYS A 93 1.67 -7.02 -3.60
C CYS A 93 0.96 -7.18 -4.96
N ASP A 94 -0.36 -7.39 -4.96
CA ASP A 94 -1.19 -7.62 -6.14
C ASP A 94 -1.59 -6.34 -6.89
N SER A 95 -1.29 -5.16 -6.34
CA SER A 95 -1.70 -3.88 -6.91
C SER A 95 -0.52 -2.96 -7.20
N THR A 96 -0.05 -2.98 -8.44
CA THR A 96 1.01 -2.06 -8.90
C THR A 96 0.56 -0.61 -8.93
N SER A 97 -0.72 -0.34 -9.27
CA SER A 97 -1.26 1.03 -9.30
C SER A 97 -1.26 1.68 -7.92
N MET A 98 -1.74 0.98 -6.88
CA MET A 98 -1.75 1.54 -5.52
C MET A 98 -0.33 1.77 -4.98
N ILE A 99 0.63 0.89 -5.31
CA ILE A 99 2.04 1.10 -4.97
C ILE A 99 2.58 2.34 -5.69
N SER A 100 2.27 2.53 -6.98
CA SER A 100 2.70 3.72 -7.74
C SER A 100 2.07 5.00 -7.20
N GLU A 101 0.79 4.98 -6.85
CA GLU A 101 0.11 6.12 -6.24
C GLU A 101 0.72 6.48 -4.86
N ALA A 102 0.97 5.48 -4.03
CA ALA A 102 1.64 5.69 -2.74
C ALA A 102 3.04 6.28 -2.90
N ALA A 103 3.78 5.91 -3.96
CA ALA A 103 5.12 6.43 -4.24
C ALA A 103 5.16 7.95 -4.47
N LEU A 104 4.04 8.57 -4.82
CA LEU A 104 3.93 10.04 -4.93
C LEU A 104 4.01 10.74 -3.57
N THR A 105 3.74 10.02 -2.48
CA THR A 105 3.73 10.61 -1.12
C THR A 105 5.14 10.88 -0.58
N GLY A 106 6.15 10.14 -1.03
CA GLY A 106 7.51 10.16 -0.47
C GLY A 106 7.64 9.46 0.89
N LYS A 107 6.59 8.77 1.35
CA LYS A 107 6.56 8.07 2.63
C LYS A 107 7.07 6.64 2.53
N PRO A 108 7.55 6.02 3.61
CA PRO A 108 7.94 4.61 3.64
C PRO A 108 6.80 3.68 3.19
N ILE A 109 7.05 2.88 2.16
CA ILE A 109 6.08 1.94 1.59
C ILE A 109 6.58 0.52 1.78
N TYR A 110 5.81 -0.28 2.49
CA TYR A 110 6.04 -1.71 2.67
C TYR A 110 5.07 -2.50 1.81
N VAL A 111 5.57 -3.56 1.19
CA VAL A 111 4.74 -4.47 0.39
C VAL A 111 4.47 -5.73 1.18
N ALA A 112 3.19 -5.95 1.48
CA ALA A 112 2.72 -7.19 2.10
C ALA A 112 2.58 -8.27 1.03
N GLN A 113 3.32 -9.36 1.19
CA GLN A 113 3.35 -10.44 0.21
C GLN A 113 2.13 -11.35 0.36
N ILE A 114 1.48 -11.61 -0.76
CA ILE A 114 0.42 -12.62 -0.91
C ILE A 114 0.94 -13.70 -1.84
N GLN A 115 0.69 -14.96 -1.52
CA GLN A 115 1.12 -16.08 -2.34
C GLN A 115 0.45 -16.03 -3.72
N SER A 116 1.25 -16.09 -4.78
CA SER A 116 0.75 -16.15 -6.14
C SER A 116 0.31 -17.57 -6.51
N LYS A 117 -0.80 -17.67 -7.28
CA LYS A 117 -1.34 -18.95 -7.81
C LYS A 117 -0.56 -19.45 -9.03
N LYS A 118 0.16 -18.56 -9.69
CA LYS A 118 0.94 -18.84 -10.90
C LYS A 118 2.04 -17.80 -11.07
N ASP A 119 2.84 -17.95 -12.14
CA ASP A 119 3.92 -17.00 -12.42
C ASP A 119 3.41 -15.57 -12.54
N ASP A 120 3.88 -14.74 -11.62
CA ASP A 120 3.59 -13.32 -11.50
C ASP A 120 4.77 -12.44 -11.97
N TYR A 121 5.52 -12.91 -12.96
CA TYR A 121 6.77 -12.30 -13.44
C TYR A 121 6.68 -10.76 -13.57
N ARG A 122 5.62 -10.23 -14.19
CA ARG A 122 5.46 -8.77 -14.38
C ARG A 122 5.37 -8.01 -13.05
N PHE A 123 4.64 -8.57 -12.07
CA PHE A 123 4.54 -7.98 -10.73
C PHE A 123 5.87 -8.04 -9.98
N ARG A 124 6.60 -9.15 -10.10
CA ARG A 124 7.94 -9.29 -9.49
C ARG A 124 8.93 -8.29 -10.11
N GLN A 125 8.94 -8.12 -11.45
CA GLN A 125 9.80 -7.14 -12.11
C GLN A 125 9.48 -5.71 -11.68
N PHE A 126 8.19 -5.36 -11.56
CA PHE A 126 7.75 -4.07 -11.04
C PHE A 126 8.28 -3.85 -9.60
N ARG A 127 8.04 -4.80 -8.69
CA ARG A 127 8.53 -4.70 -7.32
C ARG A 127 10.06 -4.63 -7.24
N LYS A 128 10.77 -5.43 -8.05
CA LYS A 128 12.25 -5.39 -8.13
C LYS A 128 12.75 -4.01 -8.55
N LEU A 129 12.12 -3.38 -9.53
CA LEU A 129 12.45 -2.03 -9.96
C LEU A 129 12.24 -1.03 -8.82
N PHE A 130 11.09 -1.05 -8.16
CA PHE A 130 10.76 -0.13 -7.08
C PHE A 130 11.64 -0.33 -5.83
N THR A 131 12.04 -1.57 -5.55
CA THR A 131 13.03 -1.86 -4.51
C THR A 131 14.41 -1.29 -4.87
N LYS A 132 14.86 -1.45 -6.14
CA LYS A 132 16.13 -0.88 -6.63
C LYS A 132 16.14 0.65 -6.54
N LEU A 133 15.00 1.29 -6.76
CA LEU A 133 14.81 2.74 -6.60
C LEU A 133 14.65 3.18 -5.14
N ASN A 134 14.78 2.24 -4.19
CA ASN A 134 14.56 2.48 -2.75
C ASN A 134 13.17 3.03 -2.40
N ILE A 135 12.17 2.81 -3.26
CA ILE A 135 10.80 3.29 -3.04
C ILE A 135 10.03 2.37 -2.10
N ILE A 136 10.19 1.05 -2.28
CA ILE A 136 9.48 0.04 -1.48
C ILE A 136 10.44 -0.89 -0.77
N ARG A 137 9.97 -1.46 0.35
CA ARG A 137 10.58 -2.59 1.05
C ARG A 137 9.55 -3.68 1.29
N ASN A 138 9.99 -4.91 1.52
CA ASN A 138 9.09 -5.96 1.98
C ASN A 138 8.64 -5.67 3.41
N LEU A 139 7.38 -6.03 3.71
CA LEU A 139 6.87 -5.97 5.06
C LEU A 139 7.52 -7.07 5.90
N GLU A 140 8.30 -6.68 6.90
CA GLU A 140 8.97 -7.54 7.87
C GLU A 140 8.52 -7.16 9.29
N ASP A 141 9.25 -7.60 10.32
CA ASP A 141 8.97 -7.36 11.74
C ASP A 141 9.49 -6.01 12.27
N LYS A 142 9.89 -5.10 11.37
CA LYS A 142 10.39 -3.77 11.70
C LYS A 142 9.89 -2.70 10.76
N LEU A 143 9.74 -1.49 11.31
CA LEU A 143 9.48 -0.29 10.55
C LEU A 143 10.67 0.67 10.65
N GLU A 144 11.03 1.25 9.53
CA GLU A 144 12.11 2.24 9.39
C GLU A 144 11.60 3.43 8.59
N VAL A 145 12.14 4.59 8.86
CA VAL A 145 11.91 5.78 8.02
C VAL A 145 13.05 5.89 7.02
N TRP A 146 12.73 6.07 5.76
CA TRP A 146 13.72 6.36 4.72
C TRP A 146 13.17 7.35 3.71
N ASN A 147 14.06 7.96 2.96
CA ASN A 147 13.72 8.88 1.89
C ASN A 147 14.03 8.25 0.53
N TYR A 148 13.23 8.59 -0.46
CA TYR A 148 13.45 8.26 -1.86
C TYR A 148 12.98 9.41 -2.74
N GLU A 149 13.44 9.43 -3.99
CA GLU A 149 12.98 10.41 -4.97
C GLU A 149 11.53 10.09 -5.37
N LYS A 150 10.63 11.05 -5.16
CA LYS A 150 9.22 10.87 -5.51
C LYS A 150 9.06 10.65 -7.01
N LEU A 151 8.25 9.67 -7.35
CA LEU A 151 7.89 9.47 -8.76
C LEU A 151 6.97 10.62 -9.20
N ASP A 152 7.38 11.35 -10.20
CA ASP A 152 6.58 12.40 -10.84
C ASP A 152 6.58 12.24 -12.37
N GLU A 153 6.25 11.02 -12.80
CA GLU A 153 6.26 10.64 -14.22
C GLU A 153 5.31 11.50 -15.06
N THR A 154 4.21 11.94 -14.50
CA THR A 154 3.25 12.81 -15.21
C THR A 154 3.90 14.14 -15.59
N ASN A 155 4.56 14.82 -14.66
CA ASN A 155 5.25 16.08 -14.95
C ASN A 155 6.50 15.85 -15.82
N ARG A 156 7.22 14.76 -15.59
CA ARG A 156 8.36 14.38 -16.45
C ARG A 156 7.94 14.23 -17.90
N VAL A 157 6.88 13.47 -18.17
CA VAL A 157 6.34 13.25 -19.53
C VAL A 157 5.78 14.56 -20.09
N ALA A 158 5.02 15.31 -19.32
CA ALA A 158 4.48 16.62 -19.75
C ALA A 158 5.60 17.59 -20.17
N ASN A 159 6.70 17.64 -19.43
CA ASN A 159 7.85 18.48 -19.75
C ASN A 159 8.57 18.01 -21.03
N ILE A 160 8.67 16.69 -21.26
CA ILE A 160 9.24 16.16 -22.52
C ILE A 160 8.36 16.54 -23.70
N ILE A 161 7.04 16.41 -23.58
CA ILE A 161 6.08 16.77 -24.63
C ILE A 161 6.16 18.27 -24.93
N LYS A 162 6.13 19.12 -23.88
CA LYS A 162 6.29 20.57 -24.05
C LYS A 162 7.56 20.92 -24.82
N LYS A 163 8.71 20.39 -24.42
CA LYS A 163 9.98 20.63 -25.11
C LYS A 163 9.91 20.24 -26.58
N LYS A 164 9.30 19.08 -26.91
CA LYS A 164 9.17 18.64 -28.31
C LYS A 164 8.24 19.53 -29.13
N ILE A 165 7.14 20.00 -28.54
CA ILE A 165 6.22 20.91 -29.24
C ILE A 165 6.88 22.26 -29.52
N TYR A 166 7.51 22.86 -28.50
CA TYR A 166 8.14 24.19 -28.66
C TYR A 166 9.45 24.22 -29.44
N CYS A 167 10.09 23.06 -29.69
CA CYS A 167 11.26 22.97 -30.56
C CYS A 167 10.88 22.85 -32.06
N HIS A 168 9.59 22.82 -32.41
CA HIS A 168 9.09 22.69 -33.78
C HIS A 168 8.37 23.97 -34.25
N PHE A 169 8.45 25.02 -33.49
CA PHE A 169 8.07 26.39 -33.81
C PHE A 169 9.29 27.31 -33.56
#